data_f1ebaa1df973d91624b28d87785d4e5f
#
_entry.id   f1ebaa1df973d91624b28d87785d4e5f
#
_cell.length_a   1.000
_cell.length_b   1.000
_cell.length_c   1.000
_cell.angle_alpha   90.00
_cell.angle_beta   90.00
_cell.angle_gamma   90.00
#
_symmetry.space_group_name_H-M   'P 1'
#
loop_
_entity.id
_entity.type
_entity.pdbx_description
1 polymer ?
#
loop_
_entity_poly.entity_id
_entity_poly.type
_entity_poly.pdbx_seq_one_letter_code
_entity_poly.pdbx_strand_id
1 'polypeptide(L)'
;PIAIFEFKSAIKEDTTTFDAWEQIHYRYNRDIPNLTKYCFLSVISDGANTRMGSVFTPYEYYYSWNKVNYKENVSNGISSLVTMIKGAFSKKRLINIIRDFIYYPDNDSKSIAIVTRYPQYFAAYKMLENIKDHLKPKGDGKGGTYFGATGSGKTYTLLFLSRMLATHHRDIFQNPTIIIIVDR
;
A
#
# COMPACT_ATOMS: atom_id res chain seq x y z
N PRO A 1 -5.62 -16.73 7.15
CA PRO A 1 -4.49 -15.82 7.29
C PRO A 1 -4.74 -14.53 6.51
N ILE A 2 -4.24 -13.39 7.03
CA ILE A 2 -4.39 -12.09 6.38
C ILE A 2 -3.11 -11.71 5.63
N ALA A 3 -1.97 -12.15 6.15
CA ALA A 3 -0.66 -11.86 5.60
C ALA A 3 0.27 -13.07 5.74
N ILE A 4 1.22 -13.17 4.83
CA ILE A 4 2.29 -14.15 4.83
C ILE A 4 3.63 -13.44 4.91
N PHE A 5 4.53 -13.95 5.72
CA PHE A 5 5.88 -13.41 5.88
C PHE A 5 6.88 -14.50 5.52
N GLU A 6 7.82 -14.16 4.64
CA GLU A 6 8.93 -15.03 4.27
C GLU A 6 10.25 -14.33 4.60
N PHE A 7 11.04 -15.00 5.42
CA PHE A 7 12.32 -14.50 5.89
C PHE A 7 13.47 -15.29 5.31
N LYS A 8 14.48 -14.60 4.84
CA LYS A 8 15.77 -15.17 4.45
C LYS A 8 16.84 -14.73 5.44
N SER A 9 17.86 -15.57 5.60
CA SER A 9 18.95 -15.28 6.53
C SER A 9 19.89 -14.23 5.93
N ALA A 10 20.13 -13.15 6.66
CA ALA A 10 21.14 -12.15 6.29
C ALA A 10 22.59 -12.69 6.34
N ILE A 11 22.81 -13.86 6.94
CA ILE A 11 24.15 -14.49 7.11
C ILE A 11 24.54 -15.28 5.86
N LYS A 12 23.58 -15.73 5.06
CA LYS A 12 23.84 -16.44 3.81
C LYS A 12 23.99 -15.44 2.68
N GLU A 13 25.20 -15.29 2.16
CA GLU A 13 25.52 -14.34 1.07
C GLU A 13 24.69 -14.57 -0.21
N ASP A 14 24.19 -15.79 -0.41
CA ASP A 14 23.49 -16.21 -1.63
C ASP A 14 21.95 -16.08 -1.55
N THR A 15 21.37 -15.55 -0.46
CA THR A 15 19.92 -15.46 -0.34
C THR A 15 19.43 -14.01 -0.22
N THR A 16 18.49 -13.62 -1.08
CA THR A 16 17.99 -12.25 -1.22
C THR A 16 16.50 -12.15 -0.96
N THR A 17 15.98 -10.94 -0.92
CA THR A 17 14.51 -10.71 -0.91
C THR A 17 13.83 -11.25 -2.16
N PHE A 18 14.57 -11.43 -3.29
CA PHE A 18 14.02 -12.03 -4.49
C PHE A 18 13.69 -13.51 -4.29
N ASP A 19 14.58 -14.27 -3.65
CA ASP A 19 14.33 -15.69 -3.32
C ASP A 19 13.14 -15.86 -2.38
N ALA A 20 12.93 -14.90 -1.47
CA ALA A 20 11.75 -14.89 -0.61
C ALA A 20 10.47 -14.65 -1.42
N TRP A 21 10.51 -13.74 -2.39
CA TRP A 21 9.41 -13.47 -3.30
C TRP A 21 9.10 -14.67 -4.18
N GLU A 22 10.10 -15.30 -4.81
CA GLU A 22 9.92 -16.51 -5.62
C GLU A 22 9.27 -17.64 -4.82
N GLN A 23 9.67 -17.80 -3.56
CA GLN A 23 9.09 -18.82 -2.68
C GLN A 23 7.61 -18.58 -2.44
N ILE A 24 7.18 -17.34 -2.18
CA ILE A 24 5.76 -16.98 -2.03
C ILE A 24 5.03 -17.09 -3.37
N HIS A 25 5.57 -16.44 -4.40
CA HIS A 25 4.86 -16.23 -5.67
C HIS A 25 4.68 -17.52 -6.47
N TYR A 26 5.69 -18.38 -6.51
CA TYR A 26 5.63 -19.63 -7.25
C TYR A 26 5.39 -20.85 -6.37
N ARG A 27 6.22 -21.03 -5.34
CA ARG A 27 6.22 -22.26 -4.56
C ARG A 27 4.97 -22.37 -3.70
N TYR A 28 4.67 -21.38 -2.87
CA TYR A 28 3.52 -21.44 -1.98
C TYR A 28 2.19 -21.36 -2.73
N ASN A 29 2.12 -20.59 -3.81
CA ASN A 29 0.92 -20.56 -4.65
C ASN A 29 0.65 -21.90 -5.34
N ARG A 30 1.70 -22.67 -5.66
CA ARG A 30 1.56 -24.03 -6.21
C ARG A 30 1.22 -25.05 -5.12
N ASP A 31 1.98 -25.06 -4.02
CA ASP A 31 1.97 -26.15 -3.04
C ASP A 31 0.86 -25.97 -1.99
N ILE A 32 0.51 -24.74 -1.64
CA ILE A 32 -0.50 -24.40 -0.63
C ILE A 32 -1.49 -23.30 -1.09
N PRO A 33 -2.12 -23.44 -2.26
CA PRO A 33 -2.99 -22.40 -2.83
C PRO A 33 -4.18 -22.08 -1.91
N ASN A 34 -4.65 -23.04 -1.13
CA ASN A 34 -5.73 -22.84 -0.17
C ASN A 34 -5.37 -21.90 0.99
N LEU A 35 -4.09 -21.69 1.26
CA LEU A 35 -3.62 -20.72 2.23
C LEU A 35 -3.41 -19.35 1.57
N THR A 36 -2.69 -19.32 0.44
CA THR A 36 -2.24 -18.09 -0.20
C THR A 36 -3.40 -17.26 -0.75
N LYS A 37 -4.47 -17.88 -1.23
CA LYS A 37 -5.68 -17.17 -1.72
C LYS A 37 -6.35 -16.26 -0.69
N TYR A 38 -6.12 -16.48 0.60
CA TYR A 38 -6.66 -15.64 1.68
C TYR A 38 -5.68 -14.57 2.18
N CYS A 39 -4.42 -14.59 1.68
CA CYS A 39 -3.42 -13.62 2.09
C CYS A 39 -3.54 -12.34 1.24
N PHE A 40 -4.05 -11.26 1.83
CA PHE A 40 -4.10 -9.95 1.18
C PHE A 40 -2.71 -9.34 0.99
N LEU A 41 -1.80 -9.61 1.93
CA LEU A 41 -0.47 -9.04 1.96
C LEU A 41 0.59 -10.13 2.07
N SER A 42 1.75 -9.84 1.51
CA SER A 42 2.96 -10.64 1.70
C SER A 42 4.15 -9.73 2.00
N VAL A 43 4.99 -10.18 2.90
CA VAL A 43 6.20 -9.48 3.33
C VAL A 43 7.39 -10.39 3.10
N ILE A 44 8.41 -9.84 2.48
CA ILE A 44 9.70 -10.49 2.24
C ILE A 44 10.81 -9.73 2.95
N SER A 45 11.71 -10.44 3.59
CA SER A 45 12.84 -9.79 4.29
C SER A 45 14.07 -10.70 4.31
N ASP A 46 15.23 -10.07 4.14
CA ASP A 46 16.55 -10.68 4.33
C ASP A 46 17.22 -10.20 5.63
N GLY A 47 16.47 -9.52 6.50
CA GLY A 47 16.94 -8.93 7.75
C GLY A 47 17.41 -7.48 7.61
N ALA A 48 18.00 -7.10 6.49
CA ALA A 48 18.41 -5.72 6.20
C ALA A 48 17.35 -4.99 5.37
N ASN A 49 16.78 -5.67 4.40
CA ASN A 49 15.76 -5.13 3.50
C ASN A 49 14.43 -5.82 3.77
N THR A 50 13.40 -5.02 3.98
CA THR A 50 12.03 -5.52 4.14
C THR A 50 11.13 -4.82 3.15
N ARG A 51 10.37 -5.62 2.38
CA ARG A 51 9.44 -5.14 1.38
C ARG A 51 8.09 -5.84 1.52
N MET A 52 7.05 -5.18 1.08
CA MET A 52 5.70 -5.70 1.12
C MET A 52 4.99 -5.53 -0.22
N GLY A 53 4.13 -6.47 -0.53
CA GLY A 53 3.22 -6.50 -1.66
C GLY A 53 2.05 -7.41 -1.35
N SER A 54 1.48 -8.06 -2.34
CA SER A 54 0.58 -9.20 -2.20
C SER A 54 1.18 -10.45 -2.84
N VAL A 55 0.58 -11.60 -2.61
CA VAL A 55 0.99 -12.84 -3.29
C VAL A 55 0.87 -12.78 -4.83
N PHE A 56 0.15 -11.80 -5.36
CA PHE A 56 -0.03 -11.56 -6.80
C PHE A 56 0.76 -10.33 -7.31
N THR A 57 1.58 -9.72 -6.46
CA THR A 57 2.37 -8.54 -6.84
C THR A 57 3.70 -8.97 -7.46
N PRO A 58 4.07 -8.51 -8.67
CA PRO A 58 5.40 -8.71 -9.24
C PRO A 58 6.48 -8.12 -8.33
N TYR A 59 7.69 -8.69 -8.34
CA TYR A 59 8.77 -8.31 -7.44
C TYR A 59 9.12 -6.82 -7.49
N GLU A 60 9.12 -6.23 -8.67
CA GLU A 60 9.42 -4.81 -8.90
C GLU A 60 8.43 -3.85 -8.23
N TYR A 61 7.26 -4.34 -7.84
CA TYR A 61 6.22 -3.57 -7.14
C TYR A 61 6.16 -3.88 -5.64
N TYR A 62 7.12 -4.64 -5.11
CA TYR A 62 7.30 -4.76 -3.67
C TYR A 62 8.07 -3.57 -3.13
N TYR A 63 7.50 -2.87 -2.16
CA TYR A 63 8.07 -1.64 -1.62
C TYR A 63 8.26 -1.71 -0.11
N SER A 64 9.33 -1.04 0.35
CA SER A 64 9.58 -0.87 1.77
C SER A 64 8.58 0.09 2.39
N TRP A 65 8.24 -0.19 3.65
CA TRP A 65 7.45 0.73 4.47
C TRP A 65 8.36 1.35 5.53
N ASN A 66 8.89 2.53 5.25
CA ASN A 66 10.04 3.07 5.98
C ASN A 66 9.69 4.13 7.03
N LYS A 67 8.39 4.31 7.35
CA LYS A 67 7.94 5.27 8.36
C LYS A 67 6.77 4.71 9.17
N VAL A 68 6.80 4.90 10.48
CA VAL A 68 5.61 4.66 11.31
C VAL A 68 4.63 5.81 11.18
N ASN A 69 5.13 7.06 11.20
CA ASN A 69 4.33 8.27 10.98
C ASN A 69 4.96 9.16 9.93
N TYR A 70 4.18 10.00 9.28
CA TYR A 70 4.66 10.82 8.17
C TYR A 70 5.73 11.86 8.57
N LYS A 71 5.74 12.30 9.83
CA LYS A 71 6.70 13.28 10.38
C LYS A 71 8.06 12.68 10.73
N GLU A 72 8.15 11.36 10.83
CA GLU A 72 9.39 10.68 11.20
C GLU A 72 10.40 10.64 10.03
N ASN A 73 11.66 10.48 10.37
CA ASN A 73 12.70 10.21 9.40
C ASN A 73 12.52 8.80 8.79
N VAL A 74 13.06 8.62 7.60
CA VAL A 74 13.05 7.32 6.93
C VAL A 74 13.93 6.33 7.72
N SER A 75 13.40 5.16 7.99
CA SER A 75 14.11 4.06 8.66
C SER A 75 14.51 3.01 7.62
N ASN A 76 15.78 2.64 7.61
CA ASN A 76 16.34 1.66 6.69
C ASN A 76 17.17 0.60 7.44
N GLY A 77 17.57 -0.45 6.74
CA GLY A 77 18.42 -1.51 7.28
C GLY A 77 17.71 -2.37 8.32
N ILE A 78 18.42 -2.79 9.35
CA ILE A 78 17.96 -3.76 10.38
C ILE A 78 16.64 -3.35 11.04
N SER A 79 16.34 -2.06 11.15
CA SER A 79 15.08 -1.56 11.70
C SER A 79 13.90 -1.61 10.71
N SER A 80 14.13 -1.96 9.46
CA SER A 80 13.11 -1.92 8.40
C SER A 80 11.92 -2.81 8.69
N LEU A 81 12.12 -4.02 9.20
CA LEU A 81 11.07 -4.94 9.57
C LEU A 81 10.21 -4.40 10.74
N VAL A 82 10.86 -3.89 11.78
CA VAL A 82 10.16 -3.32 12.95
C VAL A 82 9.34 -2.10 12.53
N THR A 83 9.91 -1.25 11.68
CA THR A 83 9.22 -0.08 11.14
C THR A 83 8.02 -0.48 10.28
N MET A 84 8.14 -1.50 9.46
CA MET A 84 7.03 -2.02 8.67
C MET A 84 5.92 -2.58 9.58
N ILE A 85 6.26 -3.38 10.59
CA ILE A 85 5.28 -3.94 11.53
C ILE A 85 4.55 -2.82 12.28
N LYS A 86 5.25 -1.88 12.85
CA LYS A 86 4.66 -0.73 13.57
C LYS A 86 3.91 0.22 12.62
N GLY A 87 4.41 0.35 11.41
CA GLY A 87 3.83 1.18 10.35
C GLY A 87 2.62 0.52 9.69
N ALA A 88 2.83 -0.38 8.75
CA ALA A 88 1.78 -0.99 7.95
C ALA A 88 0.87 -1.94 8.73
N PHE A 89 1.42 -2.72 9.66
CA PHE A 89 0.71 -3.79 10.37
C PHE A 89 0.10 -3.38 11.72
N SER A 90 0.09 -2.09 12.08
CA SER A 90 -0.77 -1.63 13.19
C SER A 90 -2.24 -1.92 12.84
N LYS A 91 -3.04 -2.41 13.79
CA LYS A 91 -4.42 -2.90 13.52
C LYS A 91 -5.25 -1.95 12.66
N LYS A 92 -5.30 -0.67 13.05
CA LYS A 92 -6.07 0.35 12.32
C LYS A 92 -5.58 0.53 10.88
N ARG A 93 -4.24 0.61 10.70
CA ARG A 93 -3.67 0.85 9.37
C ARG A 93 -3.76 -0.38 8.48
N LEU A 94 -3.55 -1.56 9.03
CA LEU A 94 -3.72 -2.82 8.31
C LEU A 94 -5.13 -2.95 7.74
N ILE A 95 -6.16 -2.69 8.55
CA ILE A 95 -7.56 -2.71 8.10
C ILE A 95 -7.78 -1.69 6.99
N ASN A 96 -7.26 -0.47 7.14
CA ASN A 96 -7.37 0.55 6.11
C ASN A 96 -6.66 0.16 4.81
N ILE A 97 -5.46 -0.43 4.90
CA ILE A 97 -4.72 -0.89 3.72
C ILE A 97 -5.53 -1.94 2.95
N ILE A 98 -6.03 -2.95 3.64
CA ILE A 98 -6.81 -4.03 3.02
C ILE A 98 -8.09 -3.48 2.37
N ARG A 99 -8.77 -2.56 3.06
CA ARG A 99 -10.05 -2.02 2.61
C ARG A 99 -9.93 -1.05 1.44
N ASP A 100 -8.95 -0.13 1.50
CA ASP A 100 -8.91 1.03 0.60
C ASP A 100 -7.67 1.08 -0.30
N PHE A 101 -6.59 0.40 0.04
CA PHE A 101 -5.27 0.62 -0.53
C PHE A 101 -4.66 -0.59 -1.24
N ILE A 102 -5.50 -1.55 -1.64
CA ILE A 102 -5.16 -2.61 -2.56
C ILE A 102 -6.01 -2.45 -3.81
N TYR A 103 -5.37 -2.41 -4.97
CA TYR A 103 -6.01 -2.29 -6.26
C TYR A 103 -5.71 -3.51 -7.12
N TYR A 104 -6.75 -4.07 -7.70
CA TYR A 104 -6.68 -5.16 -8.67
C TYR A 104 -7.04 -4.57 -10.03
N PRO A 105 -6.06 -4.31 -10.91
CA PRO A 105 -6.36 -3.86 -12.26
C PRO A 105 -7.09 -4.95 -13.04
N ASP A 106 -8.06 -4.52 -13.81
CA ASP A 106 -8.81 -5.39 -14.72
C ASP A 106 -7.90 -5.73 -15.90
N ASN A 107 -7.21 -6.86 -15.81
CA ASN A 107 -6.28 -7.31 -16.81
C ASN A 107 -6.63 -8.76 -17.18
N ASP A 108 -7.10 -8.98 -18.40
CA ASP A 108 -7.59 -10.27 -18.91
C ASP A 108 -6.57 -11.42 -18.84
N SER A 109 -5.29 -11.14 -18.61
CA SER A 109 -4.23 -12.14 -18.73
C SER A 109 -3.43 -12.45 -17.46
N LYS A 110 -3.48 -11.63 -16.40
CA LYS A 110 -2.73 -11.87 -15.16
C LYS A 110 -3.43 -11.25 -13.95
N SER A 111 -3.64 -12.04 -12.90
CA SER A 111 -4.04 -11.52 -11.60
C SER A 111 -2.89 -10.73 -10.98
N ILE A 112 -2.92 -9.41 -11.11
CA ILE A 112 -1.94 -8.51 -10.50
C ILE A 112 -2.64 -7.76 -9.37
N ALA A 113 -1.99 -7.62 -8.23
CA ALA A 113 -2.44 -6.76 -7.14
C ALA A 113 -1.41 -5.67 -6.86
N ILE A 114 -1.87 -4.44 -6.77
CA ILE A 114 -1.04 -3.27 -6.45
C ILE A 114 -1.35 -2.84 -5.04
N VAL A 115 -0.36 -2.94 -4.17
CA VAL A 115 -0.44 -2.51 -2.78
C VAL A 115 0.17 -1.12 -2.66
N THR A 116 -0.46 -0.26 -1.87
CA THR A 116 0.00 1.12 -1.65
C THR A 116 1.42 1.18 -1.09
N ARG A 117 2.16 2.20 -1.48
CA ARG A 117 3.39 2.62 -0.81
C ARG A 117 3.06 3.55 0.37
N TYR A 118 3.93 3.61 1.39
CA TYR A 118 3.69 4.49 2.54
C TYR A 118 3.48 5.97 2.18
N PRO A 119 4.18 6.56 1.17
CA PRO A 119 3.94 7.95 0.79
C PRO A 119 2.54 8.17 0.21
N GLN A 120 2.04 7.20 -0.58
CA GLN A 120 0.70 7.26 -1.15
C GLN A 120 -0.37 7.17 -0.08
N TYR A 121 -0.19 6.28 0.89
CA TYR A 121 -1.07 6.13 2.04
C TYR A 121 -1.18 7.44 2.83
N PHE A 122 -0.04 8.01 3.23
CA PHE A 122 -0.05 9.25 3.98
C PHE A 122 -0.57 10.45 3.17
N ALA A 123 -0.26 10.51 1.87
CA ALA A 123 -0.76 11.57 1.00
C ALA A 123 -2.28 11.50 0.85
N ALA A 124 -2.85 10.31 0.62
CA ALA A 124 -4.30 10.14 0.50
C ALA A 124 -5.03 10.58 1.78
N TYR A 125 -4.50 10.22 2.96
CA TYR A 125 -5.09 10.66 4.23
C TYR A 125 -4.97 12.17 4.44
N LYS A 126 -3.83 12.79 4.11
CA LYS A 126 -3.68 14.25 4.20
C LYS A 126 -4.63 14.99 3.26
N MET A 127 -4.79 14.48 2.04
CA MET A 127 -5.76 15.07 1.11
C MET A 127 -7.19 14.90 1.60
N LEU A 128 -7.53 13.74 2.15
CA LEU A 128 -8.84 13.51 2.76
C LEU A 128 -9.13 14.49 3.92
N GLU A 129 -8.17 14.68 4.82
CA GLU A 129 -8.29 15.64 5.92
C GLU A 129 -8.45 17.07 5.39
N ASN A 130 -7.63 17.48 4.43
CA ASN A 130 -7.75 18.79 3.79
C ASN A 130 -9.12 19.01 3.14
N ILE A 131 -9.65 18.01 2.43
CA ILE A 131 -10.99 18.10 1.83
C ILE A 131 -12.06 18.26 2.92
N LYS A 132 -11.97 17.53 4.04
CA LYS A 132 -12.92 17.65 5.16
C LYS A 132 -12.89 19.03 5.79
N ASP A 133 -11.72 19.59 6.00
CA ASP A 133 -11.53 20.89 6.63
C ASP A 133 -12.09 22.04 5.78
N HIS A 134 -12.03 21.86 4.45
CA HIS A 134 -12.51 22.88 3.49
C HIS A 134 -13.92 22.63 2.94
N LEU A 135 -14.58 21.54 3.38
CA LEU A 135 -15.92 21.19 2.90
C LEU A 135 -16.97 22.18 3.37
N LYS A 136 -17.75 22.74 2.42
CA LYS A 136 -18.91 23.59 2.75
C LYS A 136 -20.01 22.77 3.46
N PRO A 137 -20.83 23.40 4.33
CA PRO A 137 -20.90 24.84 4.64
C PRO A 137 -19.88 25.31 5.70
N LYS A 138 -19.19 24.42 6.39
CA LYS A 138 -18.27 24.76 7.48
C LYS A 138 -16.93 25.28 6.99
N GLY A 139 -16.43 24.73 5.88
CA GLY A 139 -15.19 25.13 5.25
C GLY A 139 -15.38 26.21 4.18
N ASP A 140 -14.29 26.73 3.64
CA ASP A 140 -14.25 27.78 2.63
C ASP A 140 -14.47 27.29 1.19
N GLY A 141 -14.54 25.99 0.97
CA GLY A 141 -14.72 25.35 -0.34
C GLY A 141 -13.47 25.35 -1.20
N LYS A 142 -12.31 25.72 -0.67
CA LYS A 142 -11.06 25.73 -1.43
C LYS A 142 -10.47 24.34 -1.54
N GLY A 143 -9.85 24.09 -2.68
CA GLY A 143 -9.09 22.86 -2.90
C GLY A 143 -7.68 22.91 -2.34
N GLY A 144 -6.87 21.93 -2.72
CA GLY A 144 -5.47 21.85 -2.39
C GLY A 144 -4.65 21.33 -3.57
N THR A 145 -3.35 21.44 -3.47
CA THR A 145 -2.41 20.89 -4.45
C THR A 145 -1.63 19.72 -3.83
N TYR A 146 -1.62 18.60 -4.53
CA TYR A 146 -0.74 17.49 -4.21
C TYR A 146 0.43 17.46 -5.19
N PHE A 147 1.63 17.65 -4.65
CA PHE A 147 2.87 17.52 -5.40
C PHE A 147 3.55 16.18 -5.09
N GLY A 148 3.91 15.46 -6.14
CA GLY A 148 4.67 14.22 -6.04
C GLY A 148 5.65 14.09 -7.21
N ALA A 149 6.83 13.52 -6.98
CA ALA A 149 7.82 13.28 -8.03
C ALA A 149 7.25 12.43 -9.17
N THR A 150 7.83 12.55 -10.36
CA THR A 150 7.50 11.68 -11.50
C THR A 150 7.78 10.23 -11.12
N GLY A 151 6.87 9.31 -11.48
CA GLY A 151 6.98 7.89 -11.11
C GLY A 151 6.62 7.55 -9.66
N SER A 152 6.24 8.52 -8.82
CA SER A 152 5.85 8.26 -7.42
C SER A 152 4.49 7.56 -7.27
N GLY A 153 3.76 7.33 -8.37
CA GLY A 153 2.45 6.69 -8.35
C GLY A 153 1.31 7.63 -7.95
N LYS A 154 1.37 8.90 -8.37
CA LYS A 154 0.32 9.91 -8.12
C LYS A 154 -1.07 9.43 -8.53
N THR A 155 -1.18 8.76 -9.66
CA THR A 155 -2.44 8.21 -10.17
C THR A 155 -3.05 7.21 -9.20
N TYR A 156 -2.25 6.32 -8.62
CA TYR A 156 -2.74 5.39 -7.58
C TYR A 156 -3.15 6.12 -6.30
N THR A 157 -2.44 7.19 -5.94
CA THR A 157 -2.84 8.00 -4.77
C THR A 157 -4.24 8.61 -4.98
N LEU A 158 -4.52 9.14 -6.18
CA LEU A 158 -5.83 9.68 -6.53
C LEU A 158 -6.90 8.58 -6.57
N LEU A 159 -6.58 7.40 -7.11
CA LEU A 159 -7.47 6.26 -7.13
C LEU A 159 -7.89 5.84 -5.70
N PHE A 160 -6.91 5.70 -4.79
CA PHE A 160 -7.17 5.36 -3.39
C PHE A 160 -8.00 6.43 -2.68
N LEU A 161 -7.69 7.72 -2.90
CA LEU A 161 -8.48 8.82 -2.35
C LEU A 161 -9.92 8.78 -2.88
N SER A 162 -10.12 8.61 -4.18
CA SER A 162 -11.45 8.52 -4.79
C SER A 162 -12.27 7.38 -4.19
N ARG A 163 -11.64 6.21 -3.99
CA ARG A 163 -12.27 5.07 -3.33
C ARG A 163 -12.67 5.39 -1.90
N MET A 164 -11.80 6.03 -1.11
CA MET A 164 -12.10 6.44 0.25
C MET A 164 -13.31 7.40 0.31
N LEU A 165 -13.35 8.39 -0.57
CA LEU A 165 -14.44 9.37 -0.65
C LEU A 165 -15.77 8.69 -1.02
N ALA A 166 -15.76 7.83 -2.03
CA ALA A 166 -16.96 7.21 -2.58
C ALA A 166 -17.54 6.09 -1.69
N THR A 167 -16.71 5.40 -0.91
CA THR A 167 -17.14 4.18 -0.22
C THR A 167 -17.19 4.28 1.30
N HIS A 168 -16.23 4.96 1.94
CA HIS A 168 -16.02 4.86 3.38
C HIS A 168 -16.27 6.14 4.18
N HIS A 169 -16.50 7.26 3.51
CA HIS A 169 -16.81 8.54 4.16
C HIS A 169 -18.14 9.10 3.69
N ARG A 170 -19.11 8.23 3.42
CA ARG A 170 -20.46 8.61 3.00
C ARG A 170 -21.22 9.41 4.04
N ASP A 171 -20.91 9.21 5.30
CA ASP A 171 -21.41 10.02 6.42
C ASP A 171 -21.08 11.51 6.26
N ILE A 172 -19.95 11.82 5.63
CA ILE A 172 -19.47 13.18 5.41
C ILE A 172 -19.79 13.67 3.99
N PHE A 173 -19.50 12.84 2.98
CA PHE A 173 -19.57 13.24 1.57
C PHE A 173 -20.85 12.79 0.87
N GLN A 174 -21.71 12.02 1.56
CA GLN A 174 -22.94 11.44 0.99
C GLN A 174 -22.66 10.61 -0.27
N ASN A 175 -23.05 11.11 -1.44
CA ASN A 175 -22.77 10.50 -2.74
C ASN A 175 -21.96 11.50 -3.59
N PRO A 176 -20.65 11.62 -3.39
CA PRO A 176 -19.85 12.61 -4.10
C PRO A 176 -19.75 12.27 -5.58
N THR A 177 -19.89 13.27 -6.43
CA THR A 177 -19.49 13.17 -7.84
C THR A 177 -18.00 13.45 -7.93
N ILE A 178 -17.22 12.50 -8.42
CA ILE A 178 -15.77 12.62 -8.58
C ILE A 178 -15.46 12.72 -10.07
N ILE A 179 -14.88 13.84 -10.46
CA ILE A 179 -14.46 14.09 -11.86
C ILE A 179 -12.93 14.12 -11.87
N ILE A 180 -12.31 13.25 -12.65
CA ILE A 180 -10.88 13.21 -12.86
C ILE A 180 -10.58 13.68 -14.27
N ILE A 181 -9.86 14.80 -14.36
CA ILE A 181 -9.45 15.39 -15.65
C ILE A 181 -7.97 15.10 -15.81
N VAL A 182 -7.61 14.48 -16.92
CA VAL A 182 -6.22 14.14 -17.27
C VAL A 182 -5.92 14.70 -18.67
N ASP A 183 -4.69 15.11 -18.88
CA ASP A 183 -4.25 15.67 -20.18
C ASP A 183 -3.94 14.57 -21.20
N ARG A 184 -3.59 13.36 -20.71
CA ARG A 184 -3.23 12.21 -21.56
C ARG A 184 -3.76 10.90 -20.98
#